data_4c52eab7ab291e697cc3e98455fe569e
#
_entry.id   4c52eab7ab291e697cc3e98455fe569e
#
_cell.length_a   1.000
_cell.length_b   1.000
_cell.length_c   1.000
_cell.angle_alpha   90.00
_cell.angle_beta   90.00
_cell.angle_gamma   90.00
#
_symmetry.space_group_name_H-M   'P 1'
#
loop_
_entity.id
_entity.type
_entity.pdbx_description
1 polymer ?
#
loop_
_entity_poly.entity_id
_entity_poly.type
_entity_poly.pdbx_seq_one_letter_code
_entity_poly.pdbx_strand_id
1 'polypeptide(L)'
;PTPSQPTSPPPPGCTNPPVIVGFASVNAMGFNGTTGGCGGPTVTVTTAAELADYAGRAGPYIIRVSGTISFDDMITVVANKTIVGVGTTAHITGGGLQLGSTTRPGNNVIIQNIRFSNASDDSVSVTNSAHHVWIDHNEFGPGFDGSVDVKRQSTFVTVSWNWFRGTDKSMLLGHSDGFTADVGFLKVTYHHNYFDASNQRHPRVRFGDPVHVFNNYYRNVGLYGIASTENGGVLAEGNYFENVAFPCYSASGYADSAPGRLVARNNVFANSGVCETGGTVADPRSFYSYIVDSPATVPTAVPAGVGIGKIGA
;
A
#
# COMPACT_ATOMS: atom_id res chain seq x y z
N PRO A 1 -3.92 13.75 -26.66
CA PRO A 1 -2.84 12.84 -26.91
C PRO A 1 -2.24 12.44 -25.58
N THR A 2 -2.40 11.17 -25.23
CA THR A 2 -1.77 10.55 -24.06
C THR A 2 -0.27 10.57 -24.29
N PRO A 3 0.56 11.04 -23.35
CA PRO A 3 2.00 10.87 -23.48
C PRO A 3 2.29 9.36 -23.49
N SER A 4 2.78 8.87 -24.64
CA SER A 4 3.33 7.52 -24.70
C SER A 4 4.59 7.49 -23.84
N GLN A 5 4.54 6.86 -22.67
CA GLN A 5 5.76 6.58 -21.91
C GLN A 5 6.70 5.72 -22.75
N PRO A 6 8.00 6.06 -22.82
CA PRO A 6 8.97 5.18 -23.42
C PRO A 6 8.98 3.87 -22.65
N THR A 7 8.60 2.78 -23.31
CA THR A 7 8.62 1.43 -22.74
C THR A 7 10.06 0.93 -22.70
N SER A 8 10.71 1.03 -21.55
CA SER A 8 11.92 0.24 -21.33
C SER A 8 11.55 -1.26 -21.38
N PRO A 9 12.35 -2.12 -22.00
CA PRO A 9 12.03 -3.55 -22.01
C PRO A 9 11.99 -4.10 -20.58
N PRO A 10 11.15 -5.11 -20.31
CA PRO A 10 11.14 -5.79 -19.02
C PRO A 10 12.51 -6.40 -18.70
N PRO A 11 12.82 -6.68 -17.43
CA PRO A 11 14.08 -7.34 -17.06
C PRO A 11 14.30 -8.62 -17.86
N PRO A 12 15.56 -9.00 -18.15
CA PRO A 12 15.86 -10.26 -18.82
C PRO A 12 15.16 -11.45 -18.13
N GLY A 13 14.46 -12.27 -18.91
CA GLY A 13 13.69 -13.41 -18.40
C GLY A 13 12.30 -13.11 -17.89
N CYS A 14 11.88 -11.84 -17.79
CA CYS A 14 10.51 -11.47 -17.44
C CYS A 14 9.62 -11.45 -18.68
N THR A 15 8.89 -12.52 -18.92
CA THR A 15 8.02 -12.66 -20.11
C THR A 15 6.62 -12.09 -19.89
N ASN A 16 6.15 -12.03 -18.65
CA ASN A 16 4.83 -11.51 -18.26
C ASN A 16 4.96 -10.57 -17.07
N PRO A 17 5.34 -9.30 -17.28
CA PRO A 17 5.35 -8.32 -16.19
C PRO A 17 3.91 -8.08 -15.69
N PRO A 18 3.72 -7.83 -14.39
CA PRO A 18 2.39 -7.54 -13.85
C PRO A 18 1.84 -6.23 -14.43
N VAL A 19 0.51 -6.16 -14.59
CA VAL A 19 -0.19 -4.93 -14.95
C VAL A 19 -0.61 -4.24 -13.66
N ILE A 20 -0.01 -3.09 -13.39
CA ILE A 20 -0.22 -2.32 -12.16
C ILE A 20 -0.83 -0.98 -12.49
N VAL A 21 -1.81 -0.54 -11.71
CA VAL A 21 -2.34 0.82 -11.73
C VAL A 21 -1.80 1.57 -10.52
N GLY A 22 -1.35 2.80 -10.69
CA GLY A 22 -0.86 3.62 -9.60
C GLY A 22 0.63 3.91 -9.66
N PHE A 23 1.15 4.51 -8.60
CA PHE A 23 2.55 4.97 -8.56
C PHE A 23 3.58 3.85 -8.74
N ALA A 24 3.27 2.62 -8.34
CA ALA A 24 4.17 1.49 -8.58
C ALA A 24 4.38 1.14 -10.06
N SER A 25 3.56 1.66 -10.97
CA SER A 25 3.69 1.48 -12.43
C SER A 25 4.55 2.55 -13.12
N VAL A 26 4.92 3.61 -12.42
CA VAL A 26 5.59 4.78 -13.01
C VAL A 26 7.01 4.44 -13.44
N ASN A 27 7.42 4.93 -14.61
CA ASN A 27 8.82 4.85 -15.04
C ASN A 27 9.63 5.95 -14.33
N ALA A 28 10.41 5.57 -13.33
CA ALA A 28 11.22 6.46 -12.51
C ALA A 28 12.37 5.73 -11.83
N MET A 29 13.37 6.46 -11.37
CA MET A 29 14.48 5.95 -10.55
C MET A 29 15.18 4.71 -11.14
N GLY A 30 15.21 4.59 -12.47
CA GLY A 30 15.84 3.46 -13.19
C GLY A 30 14.96 2.21 -13.35
N PHE A 31 13.69 2.26 -12.92
CA PHE A 31 12.71 1.18 -13.08
C PHE A 31 11.59 1.59 -14.03
N ASN A 32 11.12 0.68 -14.85
CA ASN A 32 9.94 0.83 -15.67
C ASN A 32 8.75 0.12 -15.00
N GLY A 33 8.27 0.70 -13.91
CA GLY A 33 7.30 0.07 -13.03
C GLY A 33 7.89 -1.06 -12.18
N THR A 34 7.03 -1.66 -11.36
CA THR A 34 7.38 -2.75 -10.46
C THR A 34 7.21 -4.12 -11.15
N THR A 35 8.25 -4.92 -11.14
CA THR A 35 8.24 -6.28 -11.72
C THR A 35 8.51 -7.37 -10.67
N GLY A 36 8.88 -6.98 -9.46
CA GLY A 36 9.19 -7.90 -8.36
C GLY A 36 10.32 -8.86 -8.69
N GLY A 37 10.11 -10.13 -8.40
CA GLY A 37 11.03 -11.24 -8.68
C GLY A 37 10.94 -11.79 -10.11
N CYS A 38 10.26 -11.10 -11.03
CA CYS A 38 10.06 -11.58 -12.40
C CYS A 38 11.40 -11.88 -13.09
N GLY A 39 11.50 -13.01 -13.76
CA GLY A 39 12.73 -13.53 -14.38
C GLY A 39 13.65 -14.31 -13.43
N GLY A 40 13.39 -14.31 -12.13
CA GLY A 40 14.12 -15.08 -11.15
C GLY A 40 13.54 -16.48 -10.90
N PRO A 41 14.26 -17.33 -10.14
CA PRO A 41 13.76 -18.63 -9.74
C PRO A 41 12.55 -18.51 -8.81
N THR A 42 11.65 -19.48 -8.93
CA THR A 42 10.52 -19.66 -8.02
C THR A 42 10.87 -20.68 -6.95
N VAL A 43 10.68 -20.31 -5.68
CA VAL A 43 10.91 -21.18 -4.52
C VAL A 43 9.66 -21.20 -3.64
N THR A 44 9.41 -22.31 -2.95
CA THR A 44 8.33 -22.40 -1.96
C THR A 44 8.95 -22.48 -0.58
N VAL A 45 8.45 -21.68 0.34
CA VAL A 45 8.90 -21.59 1.74
C VAL A 45 7.76 -21.95 2.68
N THR A 46 8.09 -22.64 3.75
CA THR A 46 7.16 -23.11 4.78
C THR A 46 7.61 -22.70 6.19
N THR A 47 8.81 -22.15 6.33
CA THR A 47 9.41 -21.75 7.60
C THR A 47 9.91 -20.32 7.57
N ALA A 48 10.02 -19.68 8.75
CA ALA A 48 10.58 -18.33 8.90
C ALA A 48 12.04 -18.25 8.42
N ALA A 49 12.83 -19.29 8.66
CA ALA A 49 14.24 -19.33 8.25
C ALA A 49 14.38 -19.36 6.72
N GLU A 50 13.57 -20.14 6.02
CA GLU A 50 13.54 -20.17 4.55
C GLU A 50 13.07 -18.82 3.98
N LEU A 51 12.00 -18.24 4.55
CA LEU A 51 11.51 -16.94 4.12
C LEU A 51 12.57 -15.86 4.30
N ALA A 52 13.22 -15.79 5.45
CA ALA A 52 14.29 -14.81 5.74
C ALA A 52 15.49 -15.00 4.80
N ASP A 53 15.90 -16.23 4.53
CA ASP A 53 17.00 -16.55 3.65
C ASP A 53 16.73 -16.07 2.21
N TYR A 54 15.61 -16.49 1.60
CA TYR A 54 15.29 -16.08 0.22
C TYR A 54 14.92 -14.61 0.09
N ALA A 55 14.22 -14.02 1.07
CA ALA A 55 13.93 -12.58 1.09
C ALA A 55 15.20 -11.74 1.17
N GLY A 56 16.23 -12.25 1.85
CA GLY A 56 17.53 -11.61 2.04
C GLY A 56 18.56 -11.83 0.93
N ARG A 57 18.36 -12.76 0.00
CA ARG A 57 19.33 -13.05 -1.08
C ARG A 57 19.35 -11.96 -2.14
N ALA A 58 20.53 -11.72 -2.72
CA ALA A 58 20.67 -10.83 -3.89
C ALA A 58 19.99 -11.44 -5.13
N GLY A 59 19.53 -10.56 -6.04
CA GLY A 59 18.88 -10.94 -7.29
C GLY A 59 17.38 -11.21 -7.17
N PRO A 60 16.71 -11.49 -8.30
CA PRO A 60 15.27 -11.72 -8.33
C PRO A 60 14.88 -13.09 -7.80
N TYR A 61 13.80 -13.17 -7.02
CA TYR A 61 13.16 -14.41 -6.57
C TYR A 61 11.64 -14.24 -6.52
N ILE A 62 10.92 -15.28 -6.95
CA ILE A 62 9.49 -15.46 -6.66
C ILE A 62 9.40 -16.43 -5.48
N ILE A 63 9.01 -15.93 -4.32
CA ILE A 63 8.94 -16.67 -3.05
C ILE A 63 7.49 -17.00 -2.76
N ARG A 64 7.13 -18.28 -2.85
CA ARG A 64 5.78 -18.78 -2.59
C ARG A 64 5.66 -19.18 -1.12
N VAL A 65 4.86 -18.45 -0.38
CA VAL A 65 4.56 -18.76 1.04
C VAL A 65 3.47 -19.82 1.10
N SER A 66 3.76 -20.96 1.70
CA SER A 66 2.81 -22.08 1.82
C SER A 66 2.49 -22.38 3.30
N GLY A 67 1.21 -22.29 3.64
CA GLY A 67 0.73 -22.49 5.01
C GLY A 67 1.03 -21.31 5.93
N THR A 68 1.07 -21.56 7.24
CA THR A 68 1.32 -20.54 8.27
C THR A 68 2.79 -20.48 8.63
N ILE A 69 3.40 -19.29 8.55
CA ILE A 69 4.75 -19.01 9.00
C ILE A 69 4.67 -18.05 10.19
N SER A 70 5.17 -18.47 11.35
CA SER A 70 5.17 -17.68 12.59
C SER A 70 6.60 -17.29 12.97
N PHE A 71 6.79 -16.01 13.34
CA PHE A 71 8.04 -15.44 13.86
C PHE A 71 7.72 -14.12 14.59
N ASP A 72 8.67 -13.61 15.38
CA ASP A 72 8.38 -12.49 16.29
C ASP A 72 8.96 -11.13 15.83
N ASP A 73 9.92 -11.13 14.91
CA ASP A 73 10.61 -9.93 14.43
C ASP A 73 10.26 -9.58 12.97
N MET A 74 10.82 -8.49 12.46
CA MET A 74 10.69 -8.09 11.07
C MET A 74 11.70 -8.82 10.18
N ILE A 75 11.25 -9.54 9.16
CA ILE A 75 12.12 -10.10 8.12
C ILE A 75 12.44 -9.02 7.09
N THR A 76 13.74 -8.76 6.89
CA THR A 76 14.20 -7.81 5.86
C THR A 76 14.07 -8.40 4.47
N VAL A 77 13.30 -7.73 3.61
CA VAL A 77 13.14 -8.04 2.19
C VAL A 77 14.02 -7.10 1.37
N VAL A 78 14.95 -7.65 0.60
CA VAL A 78 15.79 -6.86 -0.31
C VAL A 78 15.16 -6.76 -1.70
N ALA A 79 15.81 -5.97 -2.58
CA ALA A 79 15.30 -5.67 -3.92
C ALA A 79 14.97 -6.90 -4.79
N ASN A 80 14.05 -6.70 -5.74
CA ASN A 80 13.66 -7.67 -6.77
C ASN A 80 13.04 -8.95 -6.18
N LYS A 81 11.98 -8.80 -5.40
CA LYS A 81 11.25 -9.93 -4.81
C LYS A 81 9.76 -9.89 -5.14
N THR A 82 9.20 -11.03 -5.43
CA THR A 82 7.76 -11.28 -5.34
C THR A 82 7.55 -12.26 -4.20
N ILE A 83 6.81 -11.87 -3.17
CA ILE A 83 6.38 -12.74 -2.07
C ILE A 83 4.89 -12.96 -2.24
N VAL A 84 4.50 -14.20 -2.55
CA VAL A 84 3.11 -14.53 -2.91
C VAL A 84 2.62 -15.76 -2.18
N GLY A 85 1.43 -15.66 -1.60
CA GLY A 85 0.80 -16.78 -0.89
C GLY A 85 0.27 -17.87 -1.83
N VAL A 86 0.43 -19.12 -1.44
CA VAL A 86 -0.11 -20.27 -2.14
C VAL A 86 -1.55 -20.52 -1.72
N GLY A 87 -2.47 -20.52 -2.68
CA GLY A 87 -3.89 -20.79 -2.44
C GLY A 87 -4.51 -19.77 -1.47
N THR A 88 -5.26 -20.25 -0.48
CA THR A 88 -5.98 -19.42 0.51
C THR A 88 -5.49 -19.61 1.94
N THR A 89 -4.38 -20.31 2.15
CA THR A 89 -3.88 -20.69 3.49
C THR A 89 -2.59 -19.99 3.89
N ALA A 90 -1.98 -19.23 2.98
CA ALA A 90 -0.74 -18.50 3.27
C ALA A 90 -0.97 -17.45 4.36
N HIS A 91 -0.23 -17.58 5.45
CA HIS A 91 -0.40 -16.73 6.62
C HIS A 91 0.95 -16.42 7.27
N ILE A 92 1.25 -15.14 7.46
CA ILE A 92 2.38 -14.65 8.25
C ILE A 92 1.81 -14.09 9.55
N THR A 93 2.33 -14.55 10.70
CA THR A 93 1.82 -14.14 12.02
C THR A 93 2.94 -13.93 13.04
N GLY A 94 2.74 -12.98 13.95
CA GLY A 94 3.69 -12.59 14.98
C GLY A 94 4.68 -11.53 14.53
N GLY A 95 5.37 -11.73 13.41
CA GLY A 95 6.28 -10.75 12.80
C GLY A 95 5.72 -10.10 11.54
N GLY A 96 6.58 -9.37 10.83
CA GLY A 96 6.24 -8.64 9.61
C GLY A 96 7.37 -8.62 8.58
N LEU A 97 7.15 -7.92 7.46
CA LEU A 97 8.11 -7.77 6.37
C LEU A 97 8.59 -6.32 6.30
N GLN A 98 9.88 -6.10 6.45
CA GLN A 98 10.52 -4.78 6.27
C GLN A 98 11.20 -4.71 4.90
N LEU A 99 10.74 -3.84 4.02
CA LEU A 99 11.30 -3.63 2.70
C LEU A 99 12.44 -2.62 2.79
N GLY A 100 13.65 -3.16 2.66
CA GLY A 100 14.89 -2.40 2.77
C GLY A 100 15.39 -2.19 4.20
N SER A 101 16.66 -1.84 4.28
CA SER A 101 17.35 -1.42 5.48
C SER A 101 18.29 -0.26 5.15
N THR A 102 18.99 0.29 6.13
CA THR A 102 19.96 1.38 5.92
C THR A 102 21.12 1.00 4.99
N THR A 103 21.37 -0.29 4.80
CA THR A 103 22.51 -0.79 3.98
C THR A 103 22.06 -1.62 2.78
N ARG A 104 20.77 -1.99 2.69
CA ARG A 104 20.24 -2.90 1.66
C ARG A 104 18.91 -2.37 1.14
N PRO A 105 18.83 -1.93 -0.14
CA PRO A 105 17.59 -1.38 -0.69
C PRO A 105 16.48 -2.45 -0.79
N GLY A 106 15.23 -2.02 -0.58
CA GLY A 106 14.02 -2.85 -0.72
C GLY A 106 13.20 -2.48 -1.96
N ASN A 107 13.84 -2.21 -3.08
CA ASN A 107 13.19 -1.71 -4.30
C ASN A 107 12.63 -2.85 -5.16
N ASN A 108 11.60 -2.56 -5.96
CA ASN A 108 11.02 -3.50 -6.89
C ASN A 108 10.52 -4.77 -6.16
N VAL A 109 9.56 -4.58 -5.26
CA VAL A 109 9.00 -5.67 -4.45
C VAL A 109 7.49 -5.78 -4.65
N ILE A 110 7.00 -7.01 -4.78
CA ILE A 110 5.57 -7.34 -4.84
C ILE A 110 5.23 -8.24 -3.64
N ILE A 111 4.14 -7.92 -2.93
CA ILE A 111 3.60 -8.75 -1.83
C ILE A 111 2.13 -9.01 -2.12
N GLN A 112 1.75 -10.28 -2.32
CA GLN A 112 0.40 -10.64 -2.72
C GLN A 112 -0.13 -11.90 -2.05
N ASN A 113 -1.46 -11.95 -1.90
CA ASN A 113 -2.20 -13.16 -1.52
C ASN A 113 -1.79 -13.76 -0.17
N ILE A 114 -1.43 -12.93 0.80
CA ILE A 114 -0.98 -13.36 2.13
C ILE A 114 -1.89 -12.76 3.19
N ARG A 115 -2.27 -13.59 4.19
CA ARG A 115 -2.87 -13.08 5.42
C ARG A 115 -1.76 -12.67 6.39
N PHE A 116 -1.93 -11.50 7.01
CA PHE A 116 -1.08 -11.00 8.10
C PHE A 116 -1.91 -10.82 9.38
N SER A 117 -1.36 -11.21 10.53
CA SER A 117 -1.97 -10.95 11.84
C SER A 117 -0.96 -10.97 12.97
N ASN A 118 -1.31 -10.35 14.09
CA ASN A 118 -0.53 -10.34 15.33
C ASN A 118 0.92 -9.87 15.13
N ALA A 119 1.18 -9.02 14.13
CA ALA A 119 2.52 -8.49 13.92
C ALA A 119 3.00 -7.73 15.17
N SER A 120 4.25 -7.97 15.57
CA SER A 120 4.89 -7.33 16.74
C SER A 120 5.25 -5.86 16.52
N ASP A 121 5.27 -5.42 15.27
CA ASP A 121 5.43 -4.04 14.79
C ASP A 121 4.49 -3.88 13.59
N ASP A 122 4.94 -3.36 12.44
CA ASP A 122 4.16 -3.30 11.21
C ASP A 122 4.03 -4.70 10.55
N SER A 123 2.89 -5.00 9.91
CA SER A 123 2.79 -6.21 9.07
C SER A 123 3.66 -6.09 7.82
N VAL A 124 3.67 -4.90 7.19
CA VAL A 124 4.55 -4.56 6.07
C VAL A 124 5.06 -3.12 6.25
N SER A 125 6.37 -2.96 6.37
CA SER A 125 7.03 -1.66 6.51
C SER A 125 7.87 -1.34 5.28
N VAL A 126 7.45 -0.37 4.46
CA VAL A 126 8.19 0.13 3.30
C VAL A 126 9.02 1.32 3.76
N THR A 127 10.33 1.14 3.86
CA THR A 127 11.20 2.08 4.56
C THR A 127 12.57 2.25 3.90
N ASN A 128 13.37 3.22 4.37
CA ASN A 128 14.75 3.44 3.95
C ASN A 128 14.89 3.60 2.42
N SER A 129 14.14 4.54 1.85
CA SER A 129 14.14 4.88 0.42
C SER A 129 13.71 3.73 -0.49
N ALA A 130 12.97 2.74 0.00
CA ALA A 130 12.39 1.70 -0.84
C ALA A 130 11.41 2.31 -1.85
N HIS A 131 11.41 1.79 -3.07
CA HIS A 131 10.55 2.31 -4.13
C HIS A 131 10.13 1.22 -5.13
N HIS A 132 9.08 1.50 -5.92
CA HIS A 132 8.50 0.52 -6.83
C HIS A 132 8.05 -0.71 -6.05
N VAL A 133 7.04 -0.50 -5.21
CA VAL A 133 6.47 -1.55 -4.34
C VAL A 133 4.98 -1.69 -4.63
N TRP A 134 4.53 -2.92 -4.78
CA TRP A 134 3.12 -3.26 -4.96
C TRP A 134 2.66 -4.24 -3.89
N ILE A 135 1.70 -3.82 -3.07
CA ILE A 135 1.09 -4.61 -1.99
C ILE A 135 -0.37 -4.82 -2.36
N ASP A 136 -0.73 -6.05 -2.72
CA ASP A 136 -1.96 -6.29 -3.44
C ASP A 136 -2.65 -7.61 -3.04
N HIS A 137 -3.96 -7.61 -2.94
CA HIS A 137 -4.77 -8.78 -2.58
C HIS A 137 -4.31 -9.50 -1.30
N ASN A 138 -3.88 -8.77 -0.28
CA ASN A 138 -3.59 -9.32 1.04
C ASN A 138 -4.76 -9.11 2.00
N GLU A 139 -4.77 -9.87 3.09
CA GLU A 139 -5.69 -9.69 4.20
C GLU A 139 -4.89 -9.30 5.46
N PHE A 140 -5.24 -8.17 6.07
CA PHE A 140 -4.61 -7.67 7.29
C PHE A 140 -5.59 -7.74 8.45
N GLY A 141 -5.23 -8.52 9.48
CA GLY A 141 -5.90 -8.57 10.78
C GLY A 141 -5.20 -7.68 11.81
N PRO A 142 -5.69 -7.65 13.06
CA PRO A 142 -5.07 -6.88 14.13
C PRO A 142 -3.60 -7.21 14.36
N GLY A 143 -2.80 -6.19 14.62
CA GLY A 143 -1.39 -6.24 14.99
C GLY A 143 -1.08 -5.19 16.07
N PHE A 144 0.19 -5.08 16.46
CA PHE A 144 0.62 -4.14 17.49
C PHE A 144 0.67 -2.68 16.98
N ASP A 145 1.21 -2.44 15.78
CA ASP A 145 1.25 -1.11 15.16
C ASP A 145 0.56 -1.11 13.79
N GLY A 146 1.19 -0.68 12.72
CA GLY A 146 0.60 -0.52 11.40
C GLY A 146 0.39 -1.83 10.63
N SER A 147 -0.55 -1.84 9.70
CA SER A 147 -0.63 -2.94 8.73
C SER A 147 0.30 -2.72 7.55
N VAL A 148 0.27 -1.51 6.95
CA VAL A 148 1.15 -1.15 5.82
C VAL A 148 1.64 0.28 6.02
N ASP A 149 2.86 0.44 6.46
CA ASP A 149 3.49 1.73 6.64
C ASP A 149 4.49 2.06 5.51
N VAL A 150 4.46 3.31 5.03
CA VAL A 150 5.40 3.82 4.02
C VAL A 150 6.09 5.05 4.58
N LYS A 151 7.40 4.98 4.78
CA LYS A 151 8.15 5.99 5.53
C LYS A 151 9.60 6.13 5.05
N ARG A 152 10.30 7.16 5.56
CA ARG A 152 11.75 7.37 5.35
C ARG A 152 12.14 7.39 3.87
N GLN A 153 11.59 8.39 3.14
CA GLN A 153 11.88 8.68 1.73
C GLN A 153 11.45 7.56 0.75
N SER A 154 10.64 6.60 1.19
CA SER A 154 10.08 5.59 0.28
C SER A 154 9.06 6.22 -0.67
N THR A 155 8.92 5.71 -1.89
CA THR A 155 8.09 6.33 -2.93
C THR A 155 7.69 5.34 -4.03
N PHE A 156 6.80 5.75 -4.94
CA PHE A 156 6.30 4.90 -6.02
C PHE A 156 5.72 3.58 -5.52
N VAL A 157 4.79 3.68 -4.59
CA VAL A 157 4.12 2.53 -3.95
C VAL A 157 2.65 2.48 -4.40
N THR A 158 2.12 1.29 -4.61
CA THR A 158 0.69 1.03 -4.77
C THR A 158 0.23 0.00 -3.76
N VAL A 159 -0.85 0.32 -3.05
CA VAL A 159 -1.54 -0.57 -2.11
C VAL A 159 -2.96 -0.76 -2.64
N SER A 160 -3.30 -1.98 -3.09
CA SER A 160 -4.54 -2.22 -3.82
C SER A 160 -5.19 -3.54 -3.46
N TRP A 161 -6.51 -3.58 -3.52
CA TRP A 161 -7.31 -4.79 -3.33
C TRP A 161 -7.03 -5.55 -2.03
N ASN A 162 -6.54 -4.85 -0.99
CA ASN A 162 -6.31 -5.47 0.31
C ASN A 162 -7.55 -5.35 1.20
N TRP A 163 -7.72 -6.32 2.09
CA TRP A 163 -8.76 -6.33 3.10
C TRP A 163 -8.17 -6.07 4.49
N PHE A 164 -8.52 -4.94 5.10
CA PHE A 164 -8.16 -4.57 6.47
C PHE A 164 -9.35 -4.86 7.38
N ARG A 165 -9.21 -5.85 8.27
CA ARG A 165 -10.29 -6.36 9.14
C ARG A 165 -10.00 -6.05 10.60
N GLY A 166 -10.74 -5.11 11.18
CA GLY A 166 -10.64 -4.77 12.60
C GLY A 166 -9.24 -4.31 13.04
N THR A 167 -8.44 -3.77 12.12
CA THR A 167 -7.13 -3.20 12.43
C THR A 167 -7.28 -1.90 13.20
N ASP A 168 -6.40 -1.64 14.18
CA ASP A 168 -6.41 -0.33 14.84
C ASP A 168 -5.75 0.73 13.94
N LYS A 169 -4.49 0.56 13.58
CA LYS A 169 -3.71 1.47 12.75
C LYS A 169 -3.44 0.81 11.40
N SER A 170 -4.14 1.22 10.35
CA SER A 170 -4.04 0.51 9.06
C SER A 170 -2.81 0.93 8.25
N MET A 171 -2.65 2.23 7.93
CA MET A 171 -1.61 2.69 7.00
C MET A 171 -1.07 4.07 7.37
N LEU A 172 0.19 4.14 7.78
CA LEU A 172 0.91 5.39 7.96
C LEU A 172 1.70 5.74 6.70
N LEU A 173 1.66 7.01 6.29
CA LEU A 173 2.52 7.57 5.25
C LEU A 173 3.30 8.75 5.81
N GLY A 174 4.63 8.61 5.85
CA GLY A 174 5.54 9.59 6.48
C GLY A 174 5.92 9.22 7.91
N HIS A 175 7.21 9.30 8.22
CA HIS A 175 7.79 8.75 9.45
C HIS A 175 7.31 9.45 10.72
N SER A 176 7.46 10.78 10.78
CA SER A 176 7.03 11.62 11.90
C SER A 176 6.91 13.07 11.44
N ASP A 177 6.24 13.92 12.20
CA ASP A 177 6.04 15.33 11.86
C ASP A 177 7.37 16.08 11.70
N GLY A 178 8.37 15.73 12.48
CA GLY A 178 9.72 16.32 12.39
C GLY A 178 10.63 15.71 11.31
N PHE A 179 10.23 14.62 10.63
CA PHE A 179 11.08 13.98 9.63
C PHE A 179 10.89 14.59 8.24
N THR A 180 11.32 15.83 8.08
CA THR A 180 11.14 16.63 6.85
C THR A 180 11.92 16.07 5.64
N ALA A 181 12.83 15.11 5.85
CA ALA A 181 13.47 14.38 4.76
C ALA A 181 12.48 13.60 3.86
N ASP A 182 11.26 13.35 4.35
CA ASP A 182 10.18 12.74 3.56
C ASP A 182 9.59 13.69 2.50
N VAL A 183 9.83 15.00 2.58
CA VAL A 183 9.32 15.98 1.60
C VAL A 183 9.87 15.68 0.19
N GLY A 184 8.98 15.63 -0.81
CA GLY A 184 9.31 15.32 -2.21
C GLY A 184 9.29 13.83 -2.56
N PHE A 185 9.21 12.97 -1.55
CA PHE A 185 9.02 11.52 -1.67
C PHE A 185 7.55 11.12 -1.44
N LEU A 186 7.30 9.91 -0.98
CA LEU A 186 6.01 9.41 -0.51
C LEU A 186 4.87 9.49 -1.55
N LYS A 187 5.18 9.28 -2.82
CA LYS A 187 4.16 9.15 -3.87
C LYS A 187 3.52 7.76 -3.77
N VAL A 188 2.29 7.71 -3.29
CA VAL A 188 1.59 6.45 -3.01
C VAL A 188 0.17 6.48 -3.57
N THR A 189 -0.25 5.36 -4.14
CA THR A 189 -1.63 5.11 -4.56
C THR A 189 -2.27 4.06 -3.65
N TYR A 190 -3.46 4.35 -3.18
CA TYR A 190 -4.31 3.44 -2.41
C TYR A 190 -5.63 3.26 -3.16
N HIS A 191 -5.92 2.06 -3.68
CA HIS A 191 -7.15 1.87 -4.43
C HIS A 191 -7.79 0.50 -4.20
N HIS A 192 -9.11 0.46 -4.27
CA HIS A 192 -9.90 -0.75 -4.14
C HIS A 192 -9.59 -1.55 -2.85
N ASN A 193 -9.13 -0.88 -1.80
CA ASN A 193 -8.98 -1.51 -0.50
C ASN A 193 -10.29 -1.47 0.28
N TYR A 194 -10.53 -2.50 1.09
CA TYR A 194 -11.66 -2.58 1.98
C TYR A 194 -11.22 -2.41 3.43
N PHE A 195 -11.69 -1.37 4.08
CA PHE A 195 -11.50 -1.09 5.50
C PHE A 195 -12.77 -1.49 6.23
N ASP A 196 -12.76 -2.65 6.90
CA ASP A 196 -13.90 -3.28 7.53
C ASP A 196 -13.76 -3.25 9.06
N ALA A 197 -14.53 -2.40 9.72
CA ALA A 197 -14.47 -2.16 11.16
C ALA A 197 -13.05 -1.84 11.68
N SER A 198 -12.21 -1.25 10.85
CA SER A 198 -10.89 -0.74 11.23
C SER A 198 -11.02 0.63 11.90
N ASN A 199 -10.01 1.06 12.65
CA ASN A 199 -10.17 2.22 13.52
C ASN A 199 -9.63 3.52 12.90
N GLN A 200 -8.37 3.55 12.42
CA GLN A 200 -7.70 4.78 11.99
C GLN A 200 -6.60 4.55 10.94
N ARG A 201 -6.12 5.65 10.35
CA ARG A 201 -5.02 5.69 9.35
C ARG A 201 -5.35 4.96 8.05
N HIS A 202 -6.25 5.53 7.23
CA HIS A 202 -6.67 4.91 5.98
C HIS A 202 -6.53 5.81 4.71
N PRO A 203 -5.37 6.40 4.41
CA PRO A 203 -4.14 6.51 5.19
C PRO A 203 -4.07 7.75 6.10
N ARG A 204 -3.09 7.79 7.04
CA ARG A 204 -2.61 9.02 7.65
C ARG A 204 -1.37 9.50 6.91
N VAL A 205 -1.47 10.62 6.23
CA VAL A 205 -0.44 11.19 5.35
C VAL A 205 0.29 12.34 6.02
N ARG A 206 1.62 12.31 6.00
CA ARG A 206 2.52 13.43 6.26
C ARG A 206 3.37 13.67 5.03
N PHE A 207 3.52 14.92 4.59
CA PHE A 207 4.41 15.36 3.49
C PHE A 207 4.14 14.74 2.11
N GLY A 208 3.55 13.55 1.99
CA GLY A 208 3.33 12.88 0.70
C GLY A 208 2.51 13.74 -0.26
N ASP A 209 3.01 13.99 -1.48
CA ASP A 209 2.35 14.82 -2.50
C ASP A 209 2.84 14.46 -3.92
N PRO A 210 1.96 14.07 -4.84
CA PRO A 210 0.58 13.70 -4.60
C PRO A 210 0.43 12.29 -4.02
N VAL A 211 -0.58 12.13 -3.18
CA VAL A 211 -1.09 10.83 -2.73
C VAL A 211 -2.46 10.62 -3.34
N HIS A 212 -2.69 9.45 -3.95
CA HIS A 212 -3.93 9.14 -4.63
C HIS A 212 -4.71 8.06 -3.90
N VAL A 213 -5.95 8.37 -3.53
CA VAL A 213 -6.84 7.50 -2.76
C VAL A 213 -8.15 7.35 -3.52
N PHE A 214 -8.37 6.22 -4.22
CA PHE A 214 -9.56 6.09 -5.05
C PHE A 214 -10.22 4.71 -5.00
N ASN A 215 -11.53 4.69 -5.17
CA ASN A 215 -12.38 3.50 -5.16
C ASN A 215 -12.17 2.57 -3.95
N ASN A 216 -11.79 3.11 -2.80
CA ASN A 216 -11.73 2.33 -1.57
C ASN A 216 -13.10 2.31 -0.88
N TYR A 217 -13.37 1.22 -0.16
CA TYR A 217 -14.55 1.07 0.67
C TYR A 217 -14.20 1.17 2.15
N TYR A 218 -14.77 2.17 2.81
CA TYR A 218 -14.65 2.42 4.24
C TYR A 218 -15.97 2.06 4.92
N ARG A 219 -15.98 1.02 5.75
CA ARG A 219 -17.19 0.56 6.42
C ARG A 219 -16.98 0.43 7.92
N ASN A 220 -17.84 1.10 8.70
CA ASN A 220 -17.80 1.08 10.16
C ASN A 220 -16.41 1.47 10.72
N VAL A 221 -15.78 2.48 10.14
CA VAL A 221 -14.47 2.98 10.60
C VAL A 221 -14.65 3.73 11.91
N GLY A 222 -13.85 3.35 12.92
CA GLY A 222 -14.10 3.80 14.29
C GLY A 222 -13.72 5.25 14.55
N LEU A 223 -12.49 5.66 14.21
CA LEU A 223 -11.98 6.99 14.57
C LEU A 223 -11.98 7.93 13.37
N TYR A 224 -11.30 7.59 12.27
CA TYR A 224 -11.32 8.40 11.03
C TYR A 224 -10.87 7.58 9.81
N GLY A 225 -11.27 8.03 8.64
CA GLY A 225 -10.82 7.51 7.35
C GLY A 225 -9.44 8.04 6.97
N ILE A 226 -9.38 9.06 6.13
CA ILE A 226 -8.15 9.69 5.60
C ILE A 226 -7.73 10.85 6.51
N ALA A 227 -6.42 11.05 6.70
CA ALA A 227 -5.91 12.30 7.26
C ALA A 227 -4.73 12.80 6.41
N SER A 228 -4.81 14.04 5.92
CA SER A 228 -3.72 14.74 5.26
C SER A 228 -3.15 15.78 6.21
N THR A 229 -1.88 15.63 6.58
CA THR A 229 -1.19 16.48 7.56
C THR A 229 0.19 16.89 7.06
N GLU A 230 0.87 17.79 7.75
CA GLU A 230 2.23 18.26 7.43
C GLU A 230 2.39 18.65 5.95
N ASN A 231 1.47 19.50 5.44
CA ASN A 231 1.43 19.92 4.04
C ASN A 231 1.36 18.77 3.01
N GLY A 232 0.96 17.55 3.41
CA GLY A 232 0.65 16.47 2.48
C GLY A 232 -0.43 16.88 1.47
N GLY A 233 -0.42 16.29 0.29
CA GLY A 233 -1.38 16.55 -0.79
C GLY A 233 -2.11 15.27 -1.19
N VAL A 234 -3.39 15.12 -0.80
CA VAL A 234 -4.21 13.95 -1.08
C VAL A 234 -5.30 14.26 -2.09
N LEU A 235 -5.38 13.48 -3.17
CA LEU A 235 -6.57 13.39 -4.01
C LEU A 235 -7.39 12.17 -3.60
N ALA A 236 -8.59 12.38 -3.06
CA ALA A 236 -9.55 11.36 -2.68
C ALA A 236 -10.72 11.36 -3.66
N GLU A 237 -10.87 10.30 -4.49
CA GLU A 237 -11.92 10.27 -5.51
C GLU A 237 -12.58 8.89 -5.67
N GLY A 238 -13.89 8.90 -5.92
CA GLY A 238 -14.65 7.67 -6.17
C GLY A 238 -14.73 6.70 -4.98
N ASN A 239 -14.38 7.11 -3.78
CA ASN A 239 -14.44 6.27 -2.59
C ASN A 239 -15.87 6.19 -2.04
N TYR A 240 -16.16 5.14 -1.28
CA TYR A 240 -17.44 4.96 -0.58
C TYR A 240 -17.20 4.86 0.93
N PHE A 241 -17.82 5.76 1.68
CA PHE A 241 -17.79 5.79 3.14
C PHE A 241 -19.16 5.41 3.68
N GLU A 242 -19.23 4.36 4.50
CA GLU A 242 -20.44 3.87 5.15
C GLU A 242 -20.24 3.79 6.67
N ASN A 243 -21.06 4.52 7.42
CA ASN A 243 -20.97 4.63 8.88
C ASN A 243 -19.58 5.13 9.34
N VAL A 244 -19.05 6.18 8.73
CA VAL A 244 -17.77 6.81 9.08
C VAL A 244 -18.02 8.23 9.55
N ALA A 245 -17.86 8.49 10.84
CA ALA A 245 -18.15 9.81 11.42
C ALA A 245 -17.20 10.89 10.86
N PHE A 246 -15.92 10.57 10.67
CA PHE A 246 -14.90 11.48 10.16
C PHE A 246 -14.20 10.88 8.93
N PRO A 247 -14.77 11.04 7.71
CA PRO A 247 -14.18 10.49 6.49
C PRO A 247 -12.80 11.03 6.16
N CYS A 248 -12.57 12.34 6.32
CA CYS A 248 -11.29 12.96 6.01
C CYS A 248 -10.99 14.15 6.91
N TYR A 249 -9.75 14.21 7.40
CA TYR A 249 -9.15 15.40 8.01
C TYR A 249 -8.10 16.01 7.07
N SER A 250 -7.96 17.35 7.04
CA SER A 250 -6.92 18.04 6.27
C SER A 250 -6.64 19.47 6.70
N ALA A 251 -7.53 20.42 6.40
CA ALA A 251 -7.30 21.86 6.56
C ALA A 251 -7.14 22.31 8.02
N SER A 252 -7.65 21.56 8.96
CA SER A 252 -7.48 21.79 10.41
C SER A 252 -6.32 21.01 11.02
N GLY A 253 -5.65 20.17 10.23
CA GLY A 253 -4.68 19.20 10.75
C GLY A 253 -5.35 17.99 11.41
N TYR A 254 -4.57 17.20 12.15
CA TYR A 254 -5.09 16.11 12.95
C TYR A 254 -4.15 15.81 14.13
N ALA A 255 -4.72 15.71 15.32
CA ALA A 255 -3.95 15.59 16.57
C ALA A 255 -2.94 16.77 16.67
N ASP A 256 -1.66 16.47 16.88
CA ASP A 256 -0.61 17.48 16.98
C ASP A 256 0.04 17.84 15.64
N SER A 257 -0.38 17.18 14.53
CA SER A 257 0.18 17.43 13.19
C SER A 257 -0.47 18.65 12.52
N ALA A 258 0.33 19.45 11.86
CA ALA A 258 -0.10 20.63 11.11
C ALA A 258 -1.03 20.27 9.92
N PRO A 259 -1.82 21.24 9.40
CA PRO A 259 -2.69 21.03 8.25
C PRO A 259 -1.99 20.44 7.02
N GLY A 260 -2.76 19.64 6.26
CA GLY A 260 -2.44 19.21 4.92
C GLY A 260 -3.42 19.74 3.88
N ARG A 261 -3.33 19.26 2.66
CA ARG A 261 -4.18 19.60 1.52
C ARG A 261 -4.95 18.35 1.07
N LEU A 262 -6.24 18.50 0.81
CA LEU A 262 -7.08 17.42 0.31
C LEU A 262 -8.08 17.94 -0.70
N VAL A 263 -8.11 17.30 -1.86
CA VAL A 263 -9.13 17.48 -2.88
C VAL A 263 -10.02 16.24 -2.89
N ALA A 264 -11.33 16.41 -2.71
CA ALA A 264 -12.30 15.34 -2.73
C ALA A 264 -13.16 15.43 -4.00
N ARG A 265 -13.28 14.32 -4.77
CA ARG A 265 -14.07 14.25 -5.98
C ARG A 265 -14.94 13.00 -5.98
N ASN A 266 -16.21 13.15 -6.29
CA ASN A 266 -17.13 12.04 -6.57
C ASN A 266 -17.10 10.90 -5.52
N ASN A 267 -16.92 11.23 -4.24
CA ASN A 267 -17.04 10.26 -3.14
C ASN A 267 -18.49 10.15 -2.69
N VAL A 268 -18.88 8.99 -2.17
CA VAL A 268 -20.19 8.76 -1.56
C VAL A 268 -20.05 8.65 -0.03
N PHE A 269 -20.96 9.30 0.68
CA PHE A 269 -21.02 9.35 2.15
C PHE A 269 -22.37 8.83 2.62
N ALA A 270 -22.46 7.53 2.94
CA ALA A 270 -23.67 6.87 3.43
C ALA A 270 -23.65 6.82 4.97
N ASN A 271 -24.56 7.50 5.62
CA ASN A 271 -24.59 7.64 7.08
C ASN A 271 -23.21 8.05 7.66
N SER A 272 -22.56 8.98 6.99
CA SER A 272 -21.17 9.38 7.28
C SER A 272 -21.07 10.90 7.31
N GLY A 273 -20.02 11.44 7.95
CA GLY A 273 -19.64 12.83 7.79
C GLY A 273 -19.19 13.12 6.36
N VAL A 274 -18.53 14.26 6.18
CA VAL A 274 -17.96 14.68 4.87
C VAL A 274 -16.46 14.90 5.00
N CYS A 275 -15.75 14.89 3.86
CA CYS A 275 -14.32 15.22 3.87
C CYS A 275 -14.09 16.71 4.12
N GLU A 276 -13.20 17.00 5.05
CA GLU A 276 -12.58 18.31 5.15
C GLU A 276 -11.64 18.50 3.95
N THR A 277 -11.81 19.57 3.19
CA THR A 277 -11.05 19.84 1.97
C THR A 277 -10.33 21.17 2.05
N GLY A 278 -9.20 21.29 1.36
CA GLY A 278 -8.44 22.53 1.26
C GLY A 278 -7.20 22.41 0.38
N GLY A 279 -6.79 23.53 -0.19
CA GLY A 279 -5.61 23.61 -1.03
C GLY A 279 -5.77 22.95 -2.41
N THR A 280 -4.64 22.72 -3.08
CA THR A 280 -4.57 22.08 -4.40
C THR A 280 -3.62 20.88 -4.35
N VAL A 281 -3.88 19.88 -5.16
CA VAL A 281 -3.07 18.65 -5.27
C VAL A 281 -2.80 18.39 -6.75
N ALA A 282 -1.59 17.96 -7.09
CA ALA A 282 -1.26 17.57 -8.46
C ALA A 282 -2.11 16.38 -8.91
N ASP A 283 -2.62 16.44 -10.14
CA ASP A 283 -3.44 15.34 -10.67
C ASP A 283 -2.56 14.11 -10.96
N PRO A 284 -2.86 12.93 -10.37
CA PRO A 284 -2.11 11.70 -10.64
C PRO A 284 -2.08 11.27 -12.11
N ARG A 285 -3.01 11.75 -12.95
CA ARG A 285 -2.98 11.53 -14.41
C ARG A 285 -1.73 12.09 -15.09
N SER A 286 -1.02 13.01 -14.44
CA SER A 286 0.30 13.46 -14.91
C SER A 286 1.41 12.42 -14.73
N PHE A 287 1.18 11.36 -13.98
CA PHE A 287 2.14 10.30 -13.67
C PHE A 287 1.76 8.95 -14.30
N TYR A 288 0.49 8.56 -14.23
CA TYR A 288 -0.01 7.29 -14.76
C TYR A 288 -1.47 7.38 -15.20
N SER A 289 -1.89 6.47 -16.07
CA SER A 289 -3.28 6.36 -16.51
C SER A 289 -4.08 5.50 -15.56
N TYR A 290 -5.32 5.90 -15.27
CA TYR A 290 -6.26 5.12 -14.45
C TYR A 290 -7.71 5.45 -14.80
N ILE A 291 -8.60 4.55 -14.39
CA ILE A 291 -10.05 4.72 -14.48
C ILE A 291 -10.59 4.73 -13.04
N VAL A 292 -11.49 5.65 -12.76
CA VAL A 292 -12.25 5.68 -11.50
C VAL A 292 -13.59 5.00 -11.76
N ASP A 293 -13.85 3.92 -11.05
CA ASP A 293 -15.14 3.24 -11.11
C ASP A 293 -16.24 4.09 -10.48
N SER A 294 -17.48 3.82 -10.87
CA SER A 294 -18.61 4.45 -10.21
C SER A 294 -18.59 4.16 -8.71
N PRO A 295 -18.58 5.15 -7.82
CA PRO A 295 -18.55 4.91 -6.38
C PRO A 295 -19.74 4.10 -5.89
N ALA A 296 -20.88 4.11 -6.61
CA ALA A 296 -22.05 3.31 -6.29
C ALA A 296 -21.79 1.79 -6.42
N THR A 297 -20.81 1.36 -7.20
CA THR A 297 -20.46 -0.06 -7.35
C THR A 297 -19.45 -0.55 -6.29
N VAL A 298 -18.74 0.37 -5.64
CA VAL A 298 -17.68 0.07 -4.66
C VAL A 298 -18.13 -0.86 -3.54
N PRO A 299 -19.31 -0.68 -2.88
CA PRO A 299 -19.74 -1.57 -1.80
C PRO A 299 -19.99 -3.02 -2.21
N THR A 300 -20.17 -3.27 -3.51
CA THR A 300 -20.36 -4.64 -4.04
C THR A 300 -19.08 -5.18 -4.65
N ALA A 301 -18.40 -4.38 -5.49
CA ALA A 301 -17.25 -4.83 -6.24
C ALA A 301 -16.00 -5.03 -5.36
N VAL A 302 -15.75 -4.09 -4.44
CA VAL A 302 -14.53 -4.13 -3.61
C VAL A 302 -14.55 -5.30 -2.63
N PRO A 303 -15.58 -5.55 -1.81
CA PRO A 303 -15.62 -6.74 -0.95
C PRO A 303 -15.56 -8.07 -1.71
N ALA A 304 -16.08 -8.12 -2.93
CA ALA A 304 -16.01 -9.32 -3.77
C ALA A 304 -14.60 -9.58 -4.32
N GLY A 305 -13.79 -8.53 -4.48
CA GLY A 305 -12.46 -8.59 -5.12
C GLY A 305 -11.27 -8.63 -4.16
N VAL A 306 -11.39 -8.08 -2.94
CA VAL A 306 -10.25 -7.93 -2.02
C VAL A 306 -9.79 -9.23 -1.36
N GLY A 307 -8.56 -9.19 -0.86
CA GLY A 307 -8.00 -10.23 0.01
C GLY A 307 -7.48 -11.45 -0.73
N ILE A 308 -7.21 -12.48 0.06
CA ILE A 308 -6.59 -13.72 -0.43
C ILE A 308 -7.55 -14.58 -1.28
N GLY A 309 -6.97 -15.40 -2.17
CA GLY A 309 -7.72 -16.33 -3.04
C GLY A 309 -8.40 -15.66 -4.24
N LYS A 310 -8.07 -14.42 -4.56
CA LYS A 310 -8.65 -13.66 -5.69
C LYS A 310 -7.73 -13.61 -6.91
N ILE A 311 -6.47 -13.89 -6.73
CA ILE A 311 -5.48 -14.02 -7.81
C ILE A 311 -5.05 -15.48 -7.93
N GLY A 312 -4.77 -15.95 -9.13
CA GLY A 312 -4.25 -17.30 -9.37
C GLY A 312 -2.78 -17.40 -8.95
N ALA A 313 -2.51 -17.83 -7.73
CA ALA A 313 -1.16 -17.95 -7.17
C ALA A 313 -0.87 -19.38 -6.63
#